data_7f11f549cb3e7a9b70028c78d8424e05
#
_entry.id   7f11f549cb3e7a9b70028c78d8424e05
#
_cell.length_a   1.000
_cell.length_b   1.000
_cell.length_c   1.000
_cell.angle_alpha   90.00
_cell.angle_beta   90.00
_cell.angle_gamma   90.00
#
_symmetry.space_group_name_H-M   'P 1'
#
loop_
_entity.id
_entity.type
_entity.pdbx_description
1 polymer ?
#
loop_
_entity_poly.entity_id
_entity_poly.type
_entity_poly.pdbx_seq_one_letter_code
_entity_poly.pdbx_strand_id
1 'polypeptide(L)'
;MLLNPDLINHLKTQIPRKIVKGEQKIILGYSGGPDSRFLLEVLFKNIKNPEKNIIVCHLNHKLRGSESDLDEKLVKKTCKDMNLIVENYIYDLSNQKKGIQEKARDLRFEVFFKLSKKYSTNYIFLGHNLDDNVETILLNIIRGTNINGLSGIRKKSTIKSLDKKIHIIRPLLNLKKINITKYCENNNLNFRVDESNNLSGYSRNLIRNKVIPEFEKINPKVLESINSLSKGIKKKSEEKMVKFGEFNGLSLSAAKNIIIDRLKSNFVNDVFLNKNHHTMIENVLLKKSNSENLPQDMILYENKGEFLFKEKLKIQKKSYINLEITIPCIVNLPGGKILKTKIINQPKDIKTNNSKKIYISEKYLSQNLFVRSRKEGDKIFQIDDKTKTRVKKILSNHKNKKEKENILIFSTESEVIWILGIRQSVNSYVNKNDKKVIELSLLKNSI
;
A
#
# COMPACT_ATOMS: atom_id res chain seq x y z
N MET A 1 -31.19 -4.32 21.24
CA MET A 1 -30.94 -5.70 20.80
C MET A 1 -29.54 -6.07 21.30
N LEU A 2 -29.48 -6.88 22.36
CA LEU A 2 -28.22 -7.35 22.95
C LEU A 2 -27.44 -8.09 21.88
N LEU A 3 -26.14 -7.81 21.74
CA LEU A 3 -25.26 -8.61 20.87
C LEU A 3 -25.22 -10.03 21.42
N ASN A 4 -25.99 -10.90 20.79
CA ASN A 4 -26.17 -12.32 21.11
C ASN A 4 -24.79 -13.04 21.00
N PRO A 5 -24.53 -14.07 21.82
CA PRO A 5 -23.41 -15.01 21.64
C PRO A 5 -23.20 -15.47 20.20
N ASP A 6 -24.29 -15.56 19.43
CA ASP A 6 -24.26 -15.85 17.99
C ASP A 6 -23.45 -14.87 17.15
N LEU A 7 -23.26 -13.60 17.58
CA LEU A 7 -22.46 -12.66 16.83
C LEU A 7 -20.96 -13.00 16.90
N ILE A 8 -20.46 -13.38 18.07
CA ILE A 8 -19.06 -13.83 18.23
C ILE A 8 -18.82 -15.08 17.40
N ASN A 9 -19.79 -16.03 17.41
CA ASN A 9 -19.75 -17.23 16.57
C ASN A 9 -19.80 -16.89 15.08
N HIS A 10 -20.63 -15.94 14.68
CA HIS A 10 -20.67 -15.45 13.29
C HIS A 10 -19.32 -14.84 12.88
N LEU A 11 -18.69 -14.06 13.74
CA LEU A 11 -17.38 -13.48 13.47
C LEU A 11 -16.26 -14.53 13.34
N LYS A 12 -16.39 -15.67 14.00
CA LYS A 12 -15.51 -16.84 13.83
C LYS A 12 -15.39 -17.27 12.38
N THR A 13 -16.50 -17.25 11.62
CA THR A 13 -16.50 -17.63 10.21
C THR A 13 -15.65 -16.73 9.33
N GLN A 14 -15.30 -15.54 9.83
CA GLN A 14 -14.50 -14.56 9.13
C GLN A 14 -12.99 -14.70 9.39
N ILE A 15 -12.64 -15.53 10.38
CA ILE A 15 -11.26 -15.87 10.74
C ILE A 15 -10.85 -17.10 9.94
N PRO A 16 -9.68 -17.09 9.25
CA PRO A 16 -9.19 -18.27 8.54
C PRO A 16 -9.07 -19.50 9.45
N ARG A 17 -9.49 -20.67 8.98
CA ARG A 17 -9.50 -21.93 9.77
C ARG A 17 -8.16 -22.26 10.44
N LYS A 18 -7.04 -22.04 9.75
CA LYS A 18 -5.69 -22.26 10.29
C LYS A 18 -5.43 -21.42 11.54
N ILE A 19 -5.93 -20.18 11.57
CA ILE A 19 -5.80 -19.28 12.71
C ILE A 19 -6.69 -19.79 13.87
N VAL A 20 -7.95 -20.13 13.59
CA VAL A 20 -8.87 -20.67 14.62
C VAL A 20 -8.29 -21.93 15.29
N LYS A 21 -7.65 -22.81 14.52
CA LYS A 21 -6.99 -24.03 15.02
C LYS A 21 -5.67 -23.75 15.78
N GLY A 22 -5.19 -22.51 15.81
CA GLY A 22 -3.90 -22.15 16.42
C GLY A 22 -2.66 -22.62 15.63
N GLU A 23 -2.85 -23.00 14.37
CA GLU A 23 -1.75 -23.41 13.47
C GLU A 23 -0.97 -22.19 12.92
N GLN A 24 -1.51 -20.99 13.10
CA GLN A 24 -0.92 -19.76 12.56
C GLN A 24 -1.09 -18.62 13.56
N LYS A 25 0.02 -17.98 13.91
CA LYS A 25 0.03 -16.75 14.72
C LYS A 25 -0.59 -15.58 13.97
N ILE A 26 -1.05 -14.59 14.70
CA ILE A 26 -1.58 -13.33 14.18
C ILE A 26 -0.99 -12.12 14.90
N ILE A 27 -1.04 -10.97 14.24
CA ILE A 27 -0.76 -9.67 14.85
C ILE A 27 -2.09 -8.91 14.92
N LEU A 28 -2.43 -8.43 16.10
CA LEU A 28 -3.59 -7.57 16.33
C LEU A 28 -3.11 -6.12 16.52
N GLY A 29 -3.55 -5.20 15.65
CA GLY A 29 -3.40 -3.77 15.91
C GLY A 29 -4.38 -3.34 17.00
N TYR A 30 -3.88 -2.98 18.18
CA TYR A 30 -4.65 -2.67 19.38
C TYR A 30 -4.37 -1.25 19.86
N SER A 31 -5.38 -0.37 19.75
CA SER A 31 -5.28 1.05 20.13
C SER A 31 -5.70 1.35 21.56
N GLY A 32 -6.33 0.40 22.26
CA GLY A 32 -6.97 0.64 23.56
C GLY A 32 -8.43 1.10 23.47
N GLY A 33 -8.91 1.46 22.28
CA GLY A 33 -10.31 1.84 22.05
C GLY A 33 -11.27 0.64 21.95
N PRO A 34 -12.61 0.90 21.99
CA PRO A 34 -13.62 -0.15 22.08
C PRO A 34 -13.58 -1.13 20.90
N ASP A 35 -13.37 -0.65 19.68
CA ASP A 35 -13.35 -1.51 18.47
C ASP A 35 -12.21 -2.53 18.52
N SER A 36 -11.03 -2.07 18.90
CA SER A 36 -9.86 -2.95 19.02
C SER A 36 -9.96 -3.87 20.25
N ARG A 37 -10.60 -3.42 21.35
CA ARG A 37 -10.86 -4.23 22.54
C ARG A 37 -11.85 -5.35 22.24
N PHE A 38 -12.94 -5.03 21.55
CA PHE A 38 -13.91 -6.02 21.10
C PHE A 38 -13.28 -7.04 20.15
N LEU A 39 -12.47 -6.58 19.19
CA LEU A 39 -11.77 -7.49 18.28
C LEU A 39 -10.83 -8.44 19.03
N LEU A 40 -10.11 -7.95 20.02
CA LEU A 40 -9.28 -8.78 20.88
C LEU A 40 -10.11 -9.87 21.57
N GLU A 41 -11.27 -9.52 22.14
CA GLU A 41 -12.20 -10.46 22.77
C GLU A 41 -12.68 -11.54 21.82
N VAL A 42 -13.08 -11.15 20.61
CA VAL A 42 -13.51 -12.10 19.55
C VAL A 42 -12.38 -13.06 19.19
N LEU A 43 -11.17 -12.55 18.99
CA LEU A 43 -10.00 -13.36 18.63
C LEU A 43 -9.61 -14.30 19.76
N PHE A 44 -9.58 -13.81 21.01
CA PHE A 44 -9.22 -14.57 22.19
C PHE A 44 -10.16 -15.76 22.42
N LYS A 45 -11.48 -15.53 22.27
CA LYS A 45 -12.50 -16.60 22.45
C LYS A 45 -12.50 -17.63 21.31
N ASN A 46 -12.01 -17.30 20.13
CA ASN A 46 -12.13 -18.15 18.96
C ASN A 46 -10.83 -18.80 18.45
N ILE A 47 -9.68 -18.38 18.95
CA ILE A 47 -8.37 -18.95 18.54
C ILE A 47 -7.90 -19.94 19.61
N LYS A 48 -7.46 -21.12 19.20
CA LYS A 48 -6.87 -22.10 20.10
C LYS A 48 -5.52 -21.61 20.62
N ASN A 49 -5.29 -21.71 21.94
CA ASN A 49 -4.09 -21.20 22.63
C ASN A 49 -3.82 -19.72 22.29
N PRO A 50 -4.77 -18.81 22.60
CA PRO A 50 -4.71 -17.43 22.18
C PRO A 50 -3.47 -16.71 22.73
N GLU A 51 -3.01 -17.04 23.94
CA GLU A 51 -1.84 -16.51 24.59
C GLU A 51 -0.53 -16.74 23.81
N LYS A 52 -0.46 -17.82 23.02
CA LYS A 52 0.70 -18.15 22.16
C LYS A 52 0.54 -17.62 20.73
N ASN A 53 -0.70 -17.44 20.28
CA ASN A 53 -1.02 -17.20 18.87
C ASN A 53 -1.44 -15.77 18.57
N ILE A 54 -1.76 -14.95 19.58
CA ILE A 54 -2.11 -13.53 19.40
C ILE A 54 -0.93 -12.67 19.86
N ILE A 55 -0.36 -11.92 18.94
CA ILE A 55 0.63 -10.89 19.23
C ILE A 55 -0.08 -9.53 19.13
N VAL A 56 -0.16 -8.83 20.25
CA VAL A 56 -0.76 -7.49 20.29
C VAL A 56 0.29 -6.47 19.90
N CYS A 57 -0.05 -5.61 18.94
CA CYS A 57 0.78 -4.50 18.51
C CYS A 57 0.11 -3.18 18.86
N HIS A 58 0.74 -2.40 19.71
CA HIS A 58 0.34 -1.04 20.06
C HIS A 58 1.35 -0.03 19.51
N LEU A 59 0.84 1.05 18.91
CA LEU A 59 1.65 2.18 18.46
C LEU A 59 1.19 3.45 19.17
N ASN A 60 2.05 3.99 20.01
CA ASN A 60 1.87 5.29 20.63
C ASN A 60 2.54 6.37 19.76
N HIS A 61 1.72 7.23 19.16
CA HIS A 61 2.20 8.31 18.29
C HIS A 61 2.45 9.62 19.05
N LYS A 62 2.26 9.66 20.37
CA LYS A 62 2.43 10.84 21.25
C LYS A 62 1.61 12.08 20.82
N LEU A 63 0.57 11.88 20.03
CA LEU A 63 -0.24 12.99 19.47
C LEU A 63 -1.11 13.67 20.52
N ARG A 64 -1.33 13.04 21.68
CA ARG A 64 -2.21 13.52 22.75
C ARG A 64 -1.50 13.62 24.10
N GLY A 65 -0.16 13.75 24.09
CA GLY A 65 0.63 13.86 25.31
C GLY A 65 0.34 12.70 26.29
N SER A 66 -0.01 13.04 27.56
CA SER A 66 -0.29 12.08 28.63
C SER A 66 -1.44 11.10 28.33
N GLU A 67 -2.45 11.51 27.56
CA GLU A 67 -3.57 10.64 27.18
C GLU A 67 -3.11 9.45 26.33
N SER A 68 -2.14 9.66 25.42
CA SER A 68 -1.52 8.58 24.65
C SER A 68 -0.78 7.58 25.55
N ASP A 69 -0.21 8.04 26.66
CA ASP A 69 0.49 7.18 27.62
C ASP A 69 -0.48 6.39 28.50
N LEU A 70 -1.65 6.96 28.78
CA LEU A 70 -2.71 6.23 29.49
C LEU A 70 -3.29 5.11 28.62
N ASP A 71 -3.43 5.32 27.30
CA ASP A 71 -3.81 4.25 26.38
C ASP A 71 -2.80 3.12 26.37
N GLU A 72 -1.51 3.45 26.32
CA GLU A 72 -0.42 2.48 26.37
C GLU A 72 -0.44 1.67 27.70
N LYS A 73 -0.67 2.35 28.83
CA LYS A 73 -0.80 1.69 30.14
C LYS A 73 -1.97 0.71 30.16
N LEU A 74 -3.13 1.11 29.63
CA LEU A 74 -4.31 0.24 29.53
C LEU A 74 -4.02 -0.98 28.66
N VAL A 75 -3.39 -0.79 27.51
CA VAL A 75 -3.02 -1.89 26.59
C VAL A 75 -2.10 -2.89 27.30
N LYS A 76 -1.04 -2.41 27.96
CA LYS A 76 -0.11 -3.25 28.71
C LYS A 76 -0.81 -4.02 29.83
N LYS A 77 -1.68 -3.35 30.60
CA LYS A 77 -2.48 -4.01 31.64
C LYS A 77 -3.37 -5.10 31.06
N THR A 78 -4.16 -4.79 30.03
CA THR A 78 -5.05 -5.78 29.39
C THR A 78 -4.28 -6.99 28.88
N CYS A 79 -3.12 -6.78 28.24
CA CYS A 79 -2.30 -7.87 27.73
C CYS A 79 -1.72 -8.73 28.87
N LYS A 80 -1.29 -8.10 29.97
CA LYS A 80 -0.80 -8.80 31.16
C LYS A 80 -1.90 -9.67 31.77
N ASP A 81 -3.10 -9.10 31.97
CA ASP A 81 -4.25 -9.80 32.55
C ASP A 81 -4.72 -11.00 31.70
N MET A 82 -4.52 -10.93 30.38
CA MET A 82 -4.84 -11.98 29.42
C MET A 82 -3.64 -12.89 29.06
N ASN A 83 -2.49 -12.69 29.68
CA ASN A 83 -1.23 -13.41 29.37
C ASN A 83 -0.83 -13.36 27.90
N LEU A 84 -1.01 -12.20 27.24
CA LEU A 84 -0.71 -12.00 25.82
C LEU A 84 0.64 -11.33 25.59
N ILE A 85 1.28 -11.68 24.47
CA ILE A 85 2.49 -10.99 24.02
C ILE A 85 2.10 -9.60 23.50
N VAL A 86 2.72 -8.55 24.07
CA VAL A 86 2.53 -7.17 23.63
C VAL A 86 3.82 -6.59 23.05
N GLU A 87 3.72 -6.04 21.86
CA GLU A 87 4.76 -5.28 21.17
C GLU A 87 4.35 -3.82 21.13
N ASN A 88 5.08 -3.00 21.86
CA ASN A 88 4.79 -1.57 22.00
C ASN A 88 5.84 -0.74 21.25
N TYR A 89 5.39 0.20 20.43
CA TYR A 89 6.24 1.10 19.64
C TYR A 89 5.82 2.54 19.91
N ILE A 90 6.80 3.40 20.15
CA ILE A 90 6.60 4.82 20.39
C ILE A 90 7.21 5.60 19.22
N TYR A 91 6.42 6.42 18.57
CA TYR A 91 6.84 7.35 17.53
C TYR A 91 6.26 8.73 17.83
N ASP A 92 7.12 9.67 18.17
CA ASP A 92 6.68 11.02 18.47
C ASP A 92 6.37 11.79 17.17
N LEU A 93 5.08 12.04 16.94
CA LEU A 93 4.57 12.84 15.82
C LEU A 93 3.97 14.17 16.28
N SER A 94 4.15 14.57 17.57
CA SER A 94 3.58 15.80 18.14
C SER A 94 4.01 17.07 17.39
N ASN A 95 5.25 17.10 16.91
CA ASN A 95 5.83 18.24 16.18
C ASN A 95 5.50 18.26 14.68
N GLN A 96 4.78 17.26 14.16
CA GLN A 96 4.47 17.19 12.74
C GLN A 96 3.25 18.04 12.39
N LYS A 97 3.42 19.09 11.59
CA LYS A 97 2.35 20.04 11.24
C LYS A 97 1.44 19.57 10.08
N LYS A 98 1.92 18.72 9.18
CA LYS A 98 1.16 18.25 7.98
C LYS A 98 1.36 16.75 7.74
N GLY A 99 0.35 16.09 7.16
CA GLY A 99 0.47 14.69 6.76
C GLY A 99 0.55 13.68 7.92
N ILE A 100 0.16 14.05 9.15
CA ILE A 100 0.26 13.23 10.37
C ILE A 100 -0.39 11.85 10.15
N GLN A 101 -1.60 11.81 9.59
CA GLN A 101 -2.35 10.56 9.39
C GLN A 101 -1.65 9.63 8.38
N GLU A 102 -1.07 10.18 7.32
CA GLU A 102 -0.32 9.41 6.32
C GLU A 102 0.97 8.86 6.95
N LYS A 103 1.72 9.69 7.66
CA LYS A 103 2.94 9.28 8.35
C LYS A 103 2.68 8.22 9.43
N ALA A 104 1.67 8.41 10.27
CA ALA A 104 1.26 7.42 11.27
C ALA A 104 0.83 6.09 10.63
N ARG A 105 0.19 6.16 9.46
CA ARG A 105 -0.18 4.99 8.68
C ARG A 105 1.06 4.25 8.15
N ASP A 106 2.02 4.97 7.58
CA ASP A 106 3.24 4.37 7.03
C ASP A 106 4.06 3.69 8.11
N LEU A 107 4.30 4.37 9.24
CA LEU A 107 4.98 3.80 10.42
C LEU A 107 4.27 2.54 10.93
N ARG A 108 2.93 2.55 10.96
CA ARG A 108 2.16 1.36 11.35
C ARG A 108 2.44 0.17 10.43
N PHE A 109 2.51 0.38 9.12
CA PHE A 109 2.82 -0.70 8.19
C PHE A 109 4.27 -1.18 8.30
N GLU A 110 5.23 -0.28 8.51
CA GLU A 110 6.61 -0.65 8.78
C GLU A 110 6.70 -1.58 10.00
N VAL A 111 6.02 -1.23 11.11
CA VAL A 111 5.96 -2.08 12.30
C VAL A 111 5.29 -3.42 12.00
N PHE A 112 4.18 -3.44 11.27
CA PHE A 112 3.52 -4.69 10.91
C PHE A 112 4.42 -5.61 10.07
N PHE A 113 5.20 -5.07 9.13
CA PHE A 113 6.19 -5.85 8.40
C PHE A 113 7.31 -6.39 9.29
N LYS A 114 7.84 -5.56 10.22
CA LYS A 114 8.84 -5.97 11.21
C LYS A 114 8.33 -7.11 12.08
N LEU A 115 7.12 -6.97 12.64
CA LEU A 115 6.50 -7.99 13.49
C LEU A 115 6.15 -9.26 12.69
N SER A 116 5.70 -9.10 11.45
CA SER A 116 5.43 -10.21 10.54
C SER A 116 6.68 -11.08 10.31
N LYS A 117 7.87 -10.47 10.22
CA LYS A 117 9.16 -11.19 10.16
C LYS A 117 9.48 -11.84 11.51
N LYS A 118 9.41 -11.08 12.61
CA LYS A 118 9.76 -11.54 13.96
C LYS A 118 8.95 -12.77 14.40
N TYR A 119 7.64 -12.78 14.13
CA TYR A 119 6.73 -13.83 14.57
C TYR A 119 6.35 -14.85 13.47
N SER A 120 6.99 -14.77 12.30
CA SER A 120 6.76 -15.68 11.16
C SER A 120 5.28 -15.79 10.78
N THR A 121 4.55 -14.65 10.80
CA THR A 121 3.14 -14.59 10.42
C THR A 121 2.89 -13.52 9.37
N ASN A 122 1.88 -13.76 8.52
CA ASN A 122 1.46 -12.80 7.50
C ASN A 122 0.08 -12.20 7.80
N TYR A 123 -0.55 -12.52 8.92
CA TYR A 123 -1.92 -12.13 9.22
C TYR A 123 -1.98 -11.00 10.24
N ILE A 124 -2.58 -9.88 9.80
CA ILE A 124 -2.78 -8.67 10.62
C ILE A 124 -4.29 -8.46 10.77
N PHE A 125 -4.76 -8.28 12.00
CA PHE A 125 -6.15 -7.98 12.30
C PHE A 125 -6.32 -6.54 12.76
N LEU A 126 -7.33 -5.85 12.21
CA LEU A 126 -7.63 -4.44 12.54
C LEU A 126 -9.12 -4.26 12.83
N GLY A 127 -9.43 -3.45 13.84
CA GLY A 127 -10.76 -3.20 14.37
C GLY A 127 -11.61 -2.19 13.58
N HIS A 128 -11.41 -2.02 12.25
CA HIS A 128 -12.27 -1.15 11.47
C HIS A 128 -13.71 -1.68 11.45
N ASN A 129 -14.68 -0.80 11.68
CA ASN A 129 -16.09 -1.10 11.80
C ASN A 129 -16.93 -0.55 10.62
N LEU A 130 -18.27 -0.62 10.72
CA LEU A 130 -19.21 -0.12 9.70
C LEU A 130 -19.12 1.40 9.55
N ASP A 131 -19.05 2.11 10.67
CA ASP A 131 -18.98 3.57 10.71
C ASP A 131 -17.72 4.06 9.99
N ASP A 132 -16.56 3.46 10.25
CA ASP A 132 -15.29 3.75 9.55
C ASP A 132 -15.40 3.54 8.04
N ASN A 133 -16.14 2.50 7.62
CA ASN A 133 -16.35 2.21 6.21
C ASN A 133 -17.17 3.29 5.54
N VAL A 134 -18.28 3.69 6.16
CA VAL A 134 -19.17 4.75 5.65
C VAL A 134 -18.45 6.11 5.63
N GLU A 135 -17.74 6.47 6.69
CA GLU A 135 -16.89 7.68 6.71
C GLU A 135 -15.91 7.70 5.54
N THR A 136 -15.28 6.57 5.26
CA THR A 136 -14.32 6.46 4.15
C THR A 136 -15.00 6.63 2.79
N ILE A 137 -16.20 6.08 2.62
CA ILE A 137 -16.98 6.22 1.38
C ILE A 137 -17.38 7.69 1.20
N LEU A 138 -17.93 8.34 2.22
CA LEU A 138 -18.34 9.74 2.17
C LEU A 138 -17.15 10.68 1.90
N LEU A 139 -16.01 10.46 2.56
CA LEU A 139 -14.77 11.20 2.26
C LEU A 139 -14.33 11.05 0.81
N ASN A 140 -14.45 9.85 0.27
CA ASN A 140 -14.09 9.58 -1.11
C ASN A 140 -15.06 10.32 -2.07
N ILE A 141 -16.36 10.32 -1.79
CA ILE A 141 -17.36 11.07 -2.56
C ILE A 141 -17.01 12.56 -2.58
N ILE A 142 -16.76 13.16 -1.42
CA ILE A 142 -16.42 14.59 -1.28
C ILE A 142 -15.13 14.93 -2.07
N ARG A 143 -14.19 14.01 -2.16
CA ARG A 143 -12.92 14.18 -2.91
C ARG A 143 -13.05 13.90 -4.40
N GLY A 144 -14.22 13.60 -4.91
CA GLY A 144 -14.42 13.31 -6.33
C GLY A 144 -13.79 11.97 -6.73
N THR A 145 -14.23 10.89 -6.11
CA THR A 145 -13.70 9.55 -6.40
C THR A 145 -14.34 8.91 -7.62
N ASN A 146 -13.64 7.94 -8.20
CA ASN A 146 -14.24 6.99 -9.14
C ASN A 146 -14.99 5.87 -8.39
N ILE A 147 -15.64 4.97 -9.13
CA ILE A 147 -16.45 3.87 -8.57
C ILE A 147 -15.65 2.97 -7.61
N ASN A 148 -14.34 2.82 -7.80
CA ASN A 148 -13.50 2.02 -6.90
C ASN A 148 -13.38 2.64 -5.50
N GLY A 149 -13.39 3.96 -5.40
CA GLY A 149 -13.40 4.64 -4.10
C GLY A 149 -14.72 4.46 -3.34
N LEU A 150 -15.84 4.27 -4.05
CA LEU A 150 -17.14 3.97 -3.45
C LEU A 150 -17.19 2.56 -2.84
N SER A 151 -16.27 1.68 -3.20
CA SER A 151 -16.17 0.36 -2.58
C SER A 151 -15.74 0.40 -1.11
N GLY A 152 -15.27 1.54 -0.60
CA GLY A 152 -14.88 1.74 0.79
C GLY A 152 -13.72 0.86 1.25
N ILE A 153 -13.71 0.51 2.55
CA ILE A 153 -12.67 -0.30 3.17
C ILE A 153 -12.84 -1.78 2.76
N ARG A 154 -11.76 -2.41 2.29
CA ARG A 154 -11.78 -3.85 1.97
C ARG A 154 -11.74 -4.69 3.23
N LYS A 155 -12.61 -5.70 3.33
CA LYS A 155 -12.62 -6.68 4.45
C LYS A 155 -11.29 -7.44 4.56
N LYS A 156 -10.72 -7.82 3.41
CA LYS A 156 -9.39 -8.41 3.30
C LYS A 156 -8.58 -7.60 2.29
N SER A 157 -7.35 -7.27 2.63
CA SER A 157 -6.41 -6.61 1.72
C SER A 157 -5.03 -7.19 1.89
N THR A 158 -4.26 -7.17 0.82
CA THR A 158 -2.88 -7.64 0.83
C THR A 158 -1.97 -6.47 0.54
N ILE A 159 -0.97 -6.27 1.38
CA ILE A 159 0.08 -5.30 1.20
C ILE A 159 1.38 -6.06 1.01
N LYS A 160 2.17 -5.63 0.03
CA LYS A 160 3.47 -6.22 -0.28
C LYS A 160 4.56 -5.21 0.02
N SER A 161 5.58 -5.63 0.70
CA SER A 161 6.91 -5.02 0.74
C SER A 161 7.84 -5.80 -0.17
N LEU A 162 9.09 -5.39 -0.29
CA LEU A 162 10.10 -6.01 -1.16
C LEU A 162 10.19 -7.53 -1.00
N ASP A 163 10.22 -7.99 0.27
CA ASP A 163 10.49 -9.38 0.62
C ASP A 163 9.31 -10.09 1.28
N LYS A 164 8.23 -9.36 1.58
CA LYS A 164 7.16 -9.91 2.40
C LYS A 164 5.78 -9.43 1.98
N LYS A 165 4.80 -10.30 2.18
CA LYS A 165 3.39 -10.08 1.90
C LYS A 165 2.61 -10.24 3.20
N ILE A 166 1.83 -9.23 3.58
CA ILE A 166 0.94 -9.30 4.74
C ILE A 166 -0.51 -9.22 4.31
N HIS A 167 -1.36 -9.95 5.03
CA HIS A 167 -2.81 -9.99 4.82
C HIS A 167 -3.50 -9.26 5.96
N ILE A 168 -4.18 -8.18 5.65
CA ILE A 168 -4.95 -7.42 6.63
C ILE A 168 -6.39 -7.90 6.59
N ILE A 169 -6.91 -8.29 7.75
CA ILE A 169 -8.27 -8.79 7.94
C ILE A 169 -9.02 -7.83 8.86
N ARG A 170 -10.26 -7.49 8.49
CA ARG A 170 -11.12 -6.57 9.23
C ARG A 170 -12.49 -7.22 9.46
N PRO A 171 -12.64 -8.01 10.52
CA PRO A 171 -13.87 -8.77 10.75
C PRO A 171 -15.07 -7.88 11.08
N LEU A 172 -14.84 -6.69 11.67
CA LEU A 172 -15.88 -5.85 12.24
C LEU A 172 -16.55 -4.89 11.24
N LEU A 173 -16.18 -4.92 9.94
CA LEU A 173 -16.65 -3.96 8.92
C LEU A 173 -18.17 -3.93 8.70
N ASN A 174 -18.92 -4.88 9.23
CA ASN A 174 -20.38 -4.91 9.13
C ASN A 174 -21.06 -4.57 10.47
N LEU A 175 -20.31 -4.24 11.51
CA LEU A 175 -20.84 -3.94 12.84
C LEU A 175 -20.84 -2.44 13.09
N LYS A 176 -21.96 -1.90 13.57
CA LYS A 176 -22.06 -0.52 14.03
C LYS A 176 -21.20 -0.32 15.29
N LYS A 177 -20.52 0.82 15.37
CA LYS A 177 -19.70 1.20 16.52
C LYS A 177 -20.48 1.17 17.83
N ILE A 178 -21.73 1.68 17.82
CA ILE A 178 -22.59 1.67 18.98
C ILE A 178 -22.83 0.28 19.57
N ASN A 179 -22.97 -0.73 18.70
CA ASN A 179 -23.17 -2.11 19.14
C ASN A 179 -21.89 -2.71 19.75
N ILE A 180 -20.73 -2.35 19.19
CA ILE A 180 -19.42 -2.76 19.72
C ILE A 180 -19.19 -2.17 21.10
N THR A 181 -19.44 -0.86 21.27
CA THR A 181 -19.28 -0.15 22.53
C THR A 181 -20.20 -0.73 23.62
N LYS A 182 -21.49 -0.91 23.29
CA LYS A 182 -22.45 -1.54 24.23
C LYS A 182 -22.04 -2.96 24.64
N TYR A 183 -21.46 -3.73 23.72
CA TYR A 183 -20.95 -5.05 24.08
C TYR A 183 -19.80 -4.96 25.10
N CYS A 184 -18.84 -4.03 24.87
CA CYS A 184 -17.72 -3.84 25.76
C CYS A 184 -18.20 -3.39 27.17
N GLU A 185 -19.16 -2.48 27.24
CA GLU A 185 -19.77 -2.00 28.48
C GLU A 185 -20.46 -3.15 29.24
N ASN A 186 -21.36 -3.87 28.57
CA ASN A 186 -22.15 -4.95 29.17
C ASN A 186 -21.30 -6.15 29.64
N ASN A 187 -20.08 -6.30 29.10
CA ASN A 187 -19.17 -7.36 29.49
C ASN A 187 -17.98 -6.85 30.36
N ASN A 188 -18.07 -5.61 30.86
CA ASN A 188 -17.05 -4.96 31.69
C ASN A 188 -15.65 -5.01 31.07
N LEU A 189 -15.58 -4.86 29.73
CA LEU A 189 -14.30 -4.83 29.02
C LEU A 189 -13.71 -3.42 29.11
N ASN A 190 -12.56 -3.29 29.75
CA ASN A 190 -11.88 -2.00 29.87
C ASN A 190 -11.43 -1.47 28.51
N PHE A 191 -11.81 -0.26 28.18
CA PHE A 191 -11.40 0.50 27.01
C PHE A 191 -11.35 1.99 27.31
N ARG A 192 -10.70 2.77 26.46
CA ARG A 192 -10.69 4.23 26.53
C ARG A 192 -11.37 4.83 25.32
N VAL A 193 -12.11 5.89 25.52
CA VAL A 193 -12.71 6.69 24.44
C VAL A 193 -11.80 7.87 24.19
N ASP A 194 -11.46 8.07 22.91
CA ASP A 194 -10.64 9.20 22.48
C ASP A 194 -11.49 10.46 22.37
N GLU A 195 -11.34 11.39 23.31
CA GLU A 195 -12.06 12.66 23.30
C GLU A 195 -11.65 13.59 22.15
N SER A 196 -10.46 13.43 21.58
CA SER A 196 -10.01 14.21 20.42
C SER A 196 -10.83 13.91 19.15
N ASN A 197 -11.61 12.84 19.15
CA ASN A 197 -12.61 12.58 18.12
C ASN A 197 -13.69 13.69 18.01
N ASN A 198 -13.82 14.54 19.03
CA ASN A 198 -14.74 15.66 19.05
C ASN A 198 -14.17 16.97 18.46
N LEU A 199 -12.85 17.04 18.21
CA LEU A 199 -12.23 18.22 17.61
C LEU A 199 -12.56 18.30 16.12
N SER A 200 -13.23 19.37 15.72
CA SER A 200 -13.80 19.60 14.37
C SER A 200 -12.79 19.86 13.26
N GLY A 201 -11.49 19.82 13.55
CA GLY A 201 -10.42 20.18 12.59
C GLY A 201 -10.14 19.18 11.45
N TYR A 202 -10.66 17.96 11.54
CA TYR A 202 -10.43 16.94 10.53
C TYR A 202 -11.72 16.60 9.78
N SER A 203 -11.66 16.54 8.46
CA SER A 203 -12.80 16.22 7.58
C SER A 203 -13.56 14.95 8.01
N ARG A 204 -12.85 13.98 8.58
CA ARG A 204 -13.43 12.73 9.08
C ARG A 204 -14.29 12.94 10.34
N ASN A 205 -13.84 13.79 11.24
CA ASN A 205 -14.60 14.14 12.46
C ASN A 205 -15.86 14.95 12.10
N LEU A 206 -15.77 15.82 11.09
CA LEU A 206 -16.93 16.56 10.58
C LEU A 206 -18.00 15.60 10.03
N ILE A 207 -17.59 14.61 9.23
CA ILE A 207 -18.51 13.61 8.70
C ILE A 207 -19.15 12.81 9.83
N ARG A 208 -18.37 12.33 10.79
CA ARG A 208 -18.84 11.54 11.94
C ARG A 208 -19.81 12.30 12.82
N ASN A 209 -19.46 13.53 13.19
CA ASN A 209 -20.16 14.26 14.25
C ASN A 209 -21.27 15.17 13.72
N LYS A 210 -21.29 15.50 12.42
CA LYS A 210 -22.31 16.39 11.82
C LYS A 210 -23.04 15.72 10.66
N VAL A 211 -22.34 15.20 9.66
CA VAL A 211 -22.98 14.73 8.42
C VAL A 211 -23.77 13.43 8.66
N ILE A 212 -23.16 12.43 9.27
CA ILE A 212 -23.81 11.14 9.53
C ILE A 212 -25.05 11.31 10.43
N PRO A 213 -25.02 12.07 11.54
CA PRO A 213 -26.20 12.30 12.36
C PRO A 213 -27.37 12.97 11.60
N GLU A 214 -27.07 13.92 10.70
CA GLU A 214 -28.13 14.53 9.87
C GLU A 214 -28.75 13.51 8.89
N PHE A 215 -27.93 12.64 8.32
CA PHE A 215 -28.44 11.56 7.47
C PHE A 215 -29.27 10.53 8.26
N GLU A 216 -28.92 10.24 9.50
CA GLU A 216 -29.65 9.31 10.37
C GLU A 216 -31.02 9.86 10.79
N LYS A 217 -31.20 11.19 10.86
CA LYS A 217 -32.51 11.81 11.06
C LYS A 217 -33.47 11.54 9.88
N ILE A 218 -32.92 11.46 8.65
CA ILE A 218 -33.70 11.17 7.44
C ILE A 218 -33.93 9.66 7.32
N ASN A 219 -32.88 8.88 7.53
CA ASN A 219 -32.92 7.43 7.45
C ASN A 219 -32.07 6.78 8.55
N PRO A 220 -32.67 6.26 9.63
CA PRO A 220 -31.93 5.60 10.73
C PRO A 220 -31.09 4.39 10.31
N LYS A 221 -31.29 3.87 9.08
CA LYS A 221 -30.53 2.77 8.49
C LYS A 221 -29.55 3.25 7.42
N VAL A 222 -29.20 4.52 7.38
CA VAL A 222 -28.34 5.08 6.32
C VAL A 222 -26.97 4.42 6.25
N LEU A 223 -26.36 4.06 7.38
CA LEU A 223 -25.07 3.37 7.43
C LEU A 223 -25.13 2.03 6.71
N GLU A 224 -26.18 1.24 6.97
CA GLU A 224 -26.41 -0.04 6.31
C GLU A 224 -26.72 0.14 4.82
N SER A 225 -27.48 1.16 4.45
CA SER A 225 -27.81 1.48 3.06
C SER A 225 -26.55 1.80 2.24
N ILE A 226 -25.69 2.69 2.75
CA ILE A 226 -24.42 3.04 2.12
C ILE A 226 -23.47 1.83 2.04
N ASN A 227 -23.41 1.01 3.09
CA ASN A 227 -22.60 -0.21 3.10
C ASN A 227 -23.12 -1.25 2.09
N SER A 228 -24.44 -1.37 1.93
CA SER A 228 -25.05 -2.27 0.95
C SER A 228 -24.70 -1.84 -0.48
N LEU A 229 -24.80 -0.55 -0.79
CA LEU A 229 -24.36 0.04 -2.05
C LEU A 229 -22.89 -0.30 -2.33
N SER A 230 -22.01 -0.07 -1.36
CA SER A 230 -20.58 -0.42 -1.44
C SER A 230 -20.32 -1.89 -1.74
N LYS A 231 -21.10 -2.81 -1.13
CA LYS A 231 -21.01 -4.26 -1.41
C LYS A 231 -21.43 -4.60 -2.84
N GLY A 232 -22.50 -3.97 -3.35
CA GLY A 232 -22.93 -4.13 -4.73
C GLY A 232 -21.85 -3.72 -5.74
N ILE A 233 -21.20 -2.60 -5.47
CA ILE A 233 -20.07 -2.10 -6.28
C ILE A 233 -18.88 -3.06 -6.23
N LYS A 234 -18.53 -3.58 -5.05
CA LYS A 234 -17.45 -4.59 -4.90
C LYS A 234 -17.71 -5.84 -5.75
N LYS A 235 -18.93 -6.36 -5.70
CA LYS A 235 -19.31 -7.54 -6.48
C LYS A 235 -19.15 -7.29 -7.97
N LYS A 236 -19.58 -6.11 -8.48
CA LYS A 236 -19.39 -5.74 -9.90
C LYS A 236 -17.91 -5.51 -10.27
N SER A 237 -17.09 -4.98 -9.37
CA SER A 237 -15.66 -4.75 -9.65
C SER A 237 -14.80 -6.02 -9.58
N GLU A 238 -15.29 -7.09 -8.98
CA GLU A 238 -14.63 -8.40 -8.95
C GLU A 238 -14.92 -9.23 -10.21
N GLU A 239 -15.96 -8.90 -10.95
CA GLU A 239 -16.23 -9.44 -12.30
C GLU A 239 -15.28 -8.78 -13.34
N LYS A 240 -14.02 -9.21 -13.34
CA LYS A 240 -12.87 -8.45 -13.85
C LYS A 240 -12.64 -8.44 -15.35
N MET A 241 -13.38 -9.18 -16.16
CA MET A 241 -13.21 -9.20 -17.61
C MET A 241 -14.54 -9.54 -18.29
N VAL A 242 -15.06 -8.63 -19.07
CA VAL A 242 -16.19 -8.91 -19.96
C VAL A 242 -15.62 -9.20 -21.34
N LYS A 243 -15.93 -10.39 -21.88
CA LYS A 243 -15.64 -10.76 -23.25
C LYS A 243 -16.79 -10.28 -24.12
N PHE A 244 -16.46 -9.61 -25.22
CA PHE A 244 -17.42 -9.21 -26.24
C PHE A 244 -17.23 -10.12 -27.43
N GLY A 245 -18.34 -10.57 -28.00
CA GLY A 245 -18.32 -11.41 -29.19
C GLY A 245 -17.64 -10.73 -30.38
N GLU A 246 -17.36 -11.51 -31.40
CA GLU A 246 -16.80 -11.01 -32.68
C GLU A 246 -17.71 -9.98 -33.30
N PHE A 247 -17.14 -8.87 -33.77
CA PHE A 247 -17.86 -7.82 -34.49
C PHE A 247 -17.77 -8.00 -35.99
N ASN A 248 -17.49 -9.21 -36.44
CA ASN A 248 -17.37 -9.51 -37.88
C ASN A 248 -18.66 -9.17 -38.61
N GLY A 249 -18.56 -8.29 -39.63
CA GLY A 249 -19.69 -7.84 -40.45
C GLY A 249 -20.48 -6.66 -39.90
N LEU A 250 -20.15 -6.13 -38.71
CA LEU A 250 -20.77 -4.92 -38.17
C LEU A 250 -20.10 -3.66 -38.73
N SER A 251 -20.89 -2.59 -38.92
CA SER A 251 -20.35 -1.26 -39.18
C SER A 251 -19.54 -0.76 -37.99
N LEU A 252 -18.54 0.09 -38.21
CA LEU A 252 -17.73 0.69 -37.14
C LEU A 252 -18.60 1.39 -36.08
N SER A 253 -19.66 2.06 -36.56
CA SER A 253 -20.61 2.73 -35.64
C SER A 253 -21.39 1.74 -34.78
N ALA A 254 -21.88 0.64 -35.39
CA ALA A 254 -22.60 -0.40 -34.64
C ALA A 254 -21.70 -1.10 -33.59
N ALA A 255 -20.50 -1.51 -34.02
CA ALA A 255 -19.51 -2.12 -33.11
C ALA A 255 -19.14 -1.18 -31.96
N LYS A 256 -18.93 0.10 -32.23
CA LYS A 256 -18.66 1.14 -31.25
C LYS A 256 -19.80 1.29 -30.24
N ASN A 257 -21.04 1.33 -30.71
CA ASN A 257 -22.21 1.45 -29.82
C ASN A 257 -22.35 0.24 -28.89
N ILE A 258 -22.16 -0.98 -29.40
CA ILE A 258 -22.17 -2.20 -28.59
C ILE A 258 -21.12 -2.15 -27.49
N ILE A 259 -19.89 -1.71 -27.81
CA ILE A 259 -18.82 -1.55 -26.82
C ILE A 259 -19.23 -0.51 -25.76
N ILE A 260 -19.78 0.64 -26.18
CA ILE A 260 -20.22 1.71 -25.26
C ILE A 260 -21.35 1.23 -24.36
N ASP A 261 -22.37 0.55 -24.90
CA ASP A 261 -23.51 0.06 -24.14
C ASP A 261 -23.10 -1.00 -23.13
N ARG A 262 -22.23 -1.92 -23.51
CA ARG A 262 -21.67 -2.91 -22.58
C ARG A 262 -20.75 -2.28 -21.53
N LEU A 263 -20.01 -1.23 -21.88
CA LEU A 263 -19.23 -0.46 -20.93
C LEU A 263 -20.16 0.19 -19.88
N LYS A 264 -21.25 0.82 -20.34
CA LYS A 264 -22.26 1.42 -19.45
C LYS A 264 -22.97 0.38 -18.58
N SER A 265 -23.42 -0.73 -19.16
CA SER A 265 -24.22 -1.74 -18.45
C SER A 265 -23.42 -2.61 -17.47
N ASN A 266 -22.16 -2.92 -17.76
CA ASN A 266 -21.37 -3.88 -16.97
C ASN A 266 -20.40 -3.22 -15.99
N PHE A 267 -19.96 -1.99 -16.26
CA PHE A 267 -18.92 -1.35 -15.45
C PHE A 267 -19.36 -0.07 -14.77
N VAL A 268 -20.17 0.76 -15.41
CA VAL A 268 -20.58 2.05 -14.84
C VAL A 268 -21.88 2.52 -15.46
N ASN A 269 -22.86 2.85 -14.64
CA ASN A 269 -24.12 3.44 -15.13
C ASN A 269 -23.95 4.84 -15.71
N ASP A 270 -22.87 5.59 -15.37
CA ASP A 270 -22.63 6.98 -15.74
C ASP A 270 -21.19 7.22 -16.24
N VAL A 271 -20.71 6.44 -17.24
CA VAL A 271 -19.46 6.81 -17.93
C VAL A 271 -19.72 7.94 -18.89
N PHE A 272 -19.25 9.13 -18.58
CA PHE A 272 -19.20 10.22 -19.54
C PHE A 272 -18.04 10.00 -20.52
N LEU A 273 -18.36 9.62 -21.76
CA LEU A 273 -17.39 9.46 -22.84
C LEU A 273 -17.32 10.74 -23.65
N ASN A 274 -16.18 11.39 -23.69
CA ASN A 274 -15.93 12.54 -24.55
C ASN A 274 -15.47 12.08 -25.96
N LYS A 275 -15.32 13.03 -26.90
CA LYS A 275 -14.91 12.76 -28.28
C LYS A 275 -13.60 11.96 -28.38
N ASN A 276 -12.62 12.22 -27.50
CA ASN A 276 -11.36 11.49 -27.51
C ASN A 276 -11.54 10.01 -27.13
N HIS A 277 -12.42 9.70 -26.18
CA HIS A 277 -12.71 8.32 -25.80
C HIS A 277 -13.39 7.54 -26.92
N HIS A 278 -14.27 8.19 -27.68
CA HIS A 278 -14.87 7.59 -28.88
C HIS A 278 -13.79 7.26 -29.93
N THR A 279 -12.84 8.16 -30.14
CA THR A 279 -11.70 7.94 -31.06
C THR A 279 -10.79 6.80 -30.59
N MET A 280 -10.54 6.69 -29.27
CA MET A 280 -9.77 5.59 -28.69
C MET A 280 -10.44 4.22 -28.93
N ILE A 281 -11.76 4.13 -28.74
CA ILE A 281 -12.51 2.90 -29.05
C ILE A 281 -12.40 2.56 -30.57
N GLU A 282 -12.53 3.56 -31.42
CA GLU A 282 -12.38 3.37 -32.87
C GLU A 282 -10.98 2.89 -33.28
N ASN A 283 -9.93 3.41 -32.60
CA ASN A 283 -8.56 2.97 -32.88
C ASN A 283 -8.37 1.48 -32.57
N VAL A 284 -8.95 0.96 -31.49
CA VAL A 284 -8.87 -0.47 -31.20
C VAL A 284 -9.69 -1.29 -32.16
N LEU A 285 -10.91 -0.85 -32.50
CA LEU A 285 -11.78 -1.51 -33.50
C LEU A 285 -11.16 -1.59 -34.90
N LEU A 286 -10.44 -0.54 -35.30
CA LEU A 286 -9.73 -0.46 -36.57
C LEU A 286 -8.32 -1.06 -36.57
N LYS A 287 -7.90 -1.69 -35.43
CA LYS A 287 -6.54 -2.24 -35.25
C LYS A 287 -5.41 -1.22 -35.42
N LYS A 288 -5.72 0.07 -35.28
CA LYS A 288 -4.72 1.16 -35.25
C LYS A 288 -3.92 1.15 -33.93
N SER A 289 -4.52 0.64 -32.87
CA SER A 289 -3.87 0.36 -31.58
C SER A 289 -4.36 -0.99 -31.04
N ASN A 290 -3.48 -1.71 -30.33
CA ASN A 290 -3.85 -2.98 -29.71
C ASN A 290 -4.58 -2.76 -28.38
N SER A 291 -4.49 -1.57 -27.81
CA SER A 291 -5.16 -1.20 -26.57
C SER A 291 -5.24 0.30 -26.37
N GLU A 292 -6.33 0.77 -25.75
CA GLU A 292 -6.52 2.18 -25.39
C GLU A 292 -7.01 2.33 -23.95
N ASN A 293 -6.59 3.44 -23.32
CA ASN A 293 -7.02 3.78 -21.96
C ASN A 293 -8.35 4.54 -22.02
N LEU A 294 -9.37 4.00 -21.39
CA LEU A 294 -10.68 4.62 -21.24
C LEU A 294 -10.82 5.26 -19.84
N PRO A 295 -11.88 6.07 -19.60
CA PRO A 295 -12.15 6.61 -18.28
C PRO A 295 -12.23 5.54 -17.21
N GLN A 296 -12.04 5.95 -15.94
CA GLN A 296 -12.12 5.08 -14.76
C GLN A 296 -11.09 3.95 -14.71
N ASP A 297 -9.89 4.22 -15.26
CA ASP A 297 -8.78 3.27 -15.28
C ASP A 297 -9.09 1.98 -16.07
N MET A 298 -10.03 2.03 -17.03
CA MET A 298 -10.32 0.93 -17.92
C MET A 298 -9.36 0.91 -19.10
N ILE A 299 -9.00 -0.28 -19.54
CA ILE A 299 -8.26 -0.51 -20.79
C ILE A 299 -9.14 -1.37 -21.69
N LEU A 300 -9.48 -0.84 -22.85
CA LEU A 300 -10.02 -1.62 -23.96
C LEU A 300 -8.83 -2.19 -24.75
N TYR A 301 -8.84 -3.49 -25.03
CA TYR A 301 -7.80 -4.11 -25.84
C TYR A 301 -8.37 -5.24 -26.70
N GLU A 302 -7.72 -5.48 -27.83
CA GLU A 302 -7.99 -6.60 -28.72
C GLU A 302 -7.03 -7.75 -28.45
N ASN A 303 -7.55 -8.98 -28.37
CA ASN A 303 -6.77 -10.19 -28.25
C ASN A 303 -7.39 -11.32 -29.06
N LYS A 304 -6.69 -11.76 -30.12
CA LYS A 304 -7.13 -12.85 -31.03
C LYS A 304 -8.53 -12.67 -31.63
N GLY A 305 -8.89 -11.42 -31.98
CA GLY A 305 -10.20 -11.09 -32.53
C GLY A 305 -11.31 -10.84 -31.52
N GLU A 306 -11.03 -10.94 -30.23
CA GLU A 306 -11.96 -10.59 -29.15
C GLU A 306 -11.62 -9.22 -28.57
N PHE A 307 -12.64 -8.40 -28.29
CA PHE A 307 -12.49 -7.11 -27.61
C PHE A 307 -12.77 -7.28 -26.12
N LEU A 308 -11.80 -6.97 -25.30
CA LEU A 308 -11.82 -7.21 -23.87
C LEU A 308 -11.65 -5.91 -23.13
N PHE A 309 -12.35 -5.78 -22.00
CA PHE A 309 -12.10 -4.73 -21.02
C PHE A 309 -11.32 -5.30 -19.84
N LYS A 310 -10.33 -4.56 -19.42
CA LYS A 310 -9.66 -4.85 -18.15
C LYS A 310 -9.52 -3.56 -17.36
N GLU A 311 -9.76 -3.64 -16.06
CA GLU A 311 -9.40 -2.54 -15.17
C GLU A 311 -7.87 -2.40 -15.19
N LYS A 312 -7.39 -1.19 -15.40
CA LYS A 312 -5.98 -0.88 -15.22
C LYS A 312 -5.66 -1.18 -13.76
N LEU A 313 -4.99 -2.28 -13.52
CA LEU A 313 -4.46 -2.55 -12.20
C LEU A 313 -3.67 -1.31 -11.83
N LYS A 314 -4.14 -0.53 -10.86
CA LYS A 314 -3.33 0.53 -10.27
C LYS A 314 -2.04 -0.16 -9.87
N ILE A 315 -0.98 0.10 -10.64
CA ILE A 315 0.38 -0.28 -10.24
C ILE A 315 0.47 0.26 -8.83
N GLN A 316 0.49 -0.67 -7.87
CA GLN A 316 0.64 -0.34 -6.45
C GLN A 316 1.73 0.72 -6.38
N LYS A 317 1.48 1.83 -5.69
CA LYS A 317 2.47 2.89 -5.46
C LYS A 317 3.80 2.20 -5.27
N LYS A 318 4.76 2.47 -6.15
CA LYS A 318 6.11 1.89 -6.10
C LYS A 318 6.56 1.96 -4.65
N SER A 319 6.87 0.82 -4.05
CA SER A 319 7.54 0.83 -2.76
C SER A 319 8.81 1.65 -2.94
N TYR A 320 8.83 2.83 -2.33
CA TYR A 320 9.99 3.70 -2.40
C TYR A 320 11.11 3.02 -1.63
N ILE A 321 12.15 2.64 -2.35
CA ILE A 321 13.33 2.00 -1.76
C ILE A 321 14.29 3.11 -1.40
N ASN A 322 14.78 3.09 -0.18
CA ASN A 322 15.88 3.90 0.29
C ASN A 322 16.66 3.06 1.31
N LEU A 323 17.73 2.42 0.83
CA LEU A 323 18.60 1.55 1.65
C LEU A 323 19.91 2.26 1.84
N GLU A 324 20.29 2.49 3.06
CA GLU A 324 21.62 2.96 3.41
C GLU A 324 22.63 1.81 3.23
N ILE A 325 23.77 2.12 2.65
CA ILE A 325 24.80 1.15 2.25
C ILE A 325 26.10 1.44 2.99
N THR A 326 26.50 0.50 3.83
CA THR A 326 27.83 0.50 4.46
C THR A 326 28.78 -0.34 3.62
N ILE A 327 29.95 0.16 3.29
CA ILE A 327 30.95 -0.55 2.46
C ILE A 327 32.03 -1.14 3.36
N PRO A 328 32.37 -2.45 3.17
CA PRO A 328 31.88 -3.41 2.17
C PRO A 328 30.56 -4.06 2.55
N CYS A 329 29.71 -4.42 1.55
CA CYS A 329 28.49 -5.16 1.79
C CYS A 329 28.02 -6.00 0.59
N ILE A 330 27.03 -6.86 0.85
CA ILE A 330 26.25 -7.59 -0.16
C ILE A 330 24.77 -7.33 0.15
N VAL A 331 24.06 -6.73 -0.80
CA VAL A 331 22.66 -6.34 -0.61
C VAL A 331 21.78 -6.95 -1.69
N ASN A 332 20.72 -7.66 -1.28
CA ASN A 332 19.72 -8.16 -2.20
C ASN A 332 18.77 -7.03 -2.63
N LEU A 333 18.67 -6.83 -3.92
CA LEU A 333 17.83 -5.81 -4.55
C LEU A 333 16.61 -6.44 -5.21
N PRO A 334 15.52 -5.66 -5.45
CA PRO A 334 14.37 -6.14 -6.17
C PRO A 334 14.68 -6.68 -7.56
N GLY A 335 13.89 -7.65 -8.01
CA GLY A 335 14.04 -8.28 -9.30
C GLY A 335 15.21 -9.28 -9.38
N GLY A 336 15.59 -9.88 -8.22
CA GLY A 336 16.62 -10.90 -8.16
C GLY A 336 18.03 -10.37 -8.50
N LYS A 337 18.29 -9.10 -8.21
CA LYS A 337 19.60 -8.47 -8.37
C LYS A 337 20.34 -8.43 -7.03
N ILE A 338 21.64 -8.54 -7.06
CA ILE A 338 22.52 -8.42 -5.89
C ILE A 338 23.53 -7.32 -6.16
N LEU A 339 23.60 -6.33 -5.27
CA LEU A 339 24.70 -5.36 -5.25
C LEU A 339 25.76 -5.87 -4.29
N LYS A 340 26.97 -6.02 -4.80
CA LYS A 340 28.18 -6.34 -4.01
C LYS A 340 29.12 -5.16 -4.05
N THR A 341 29.60 -4.74 -2.88
CA THR A 341 30.57 -3.66 -2.74
C THR A 341 31.84 -4.17 -2.07
N LYS A 342 32.98 -3.68 -2.50
CA LYS A 342 34.29 -4.00 -1.92
C LYS A 342 35.21 -2.79 -1.96
N ILE A 343 36.13 -2.72 -1.00
CA ILE A 343 37.27 -1.78 -1.06
C ILE A 343 38.47 -2.58 -1.57
N ILE A 344 39.10 -2.10 -2.62
CA ILE A 344 40.28 -2.71 -3.22
C ILE A 344 41.34 -1.65 -3.46
N ASN A 345 42.60 -2.09 -3.62
CA ASN A 345 43.65 -1.22 -4.12
C ASN A 345 43.36 -0.81 -5.56
N GLN A 346 43.79 0.38 -5.97
CA GLN A 346 43.53 0.87 -7.32
C GLN A 346 44.11 -0.10 -8.38
N PRO A 347 43.27 -0.64 -9.27
CA PRO A 347 43.75 -1.53 -10.34
C PRO A 347 44.59 -0.73 -11.36
N LYS A 348 45.61 -1.35 -11.94
CA LYS A 348 46.45 -0.71 -12.98
C LYS A 348 45.66 -0.32 -14.23
N ASP A 349 44.65 -1.10 -14.59
CA ASP A 349 43.73 -0.84 -15.73
C ASP A 349 42.27 -0.75 -15.26
N ILE A 350 41.76 0.45 -15.15
CA ILE A 350 40.33 0.69 -14.87
C ILE A 350 39.59 0.84 -16.20
N LYS A 351 39.26 -0.27 -16.87
CA LYS A 351 38.37 -0.24 -18.05
C LYS A 351 36.91 -0.17 -17.59
N THR A 352 36.29 0.99 -17.79
CA THR A 352 34.93 1.33 -17.33
C THR A 352 33.80 0.93 -18.29
N ASN A 353 34.04 0.02 -19.22
CA ASN A 353 33.04 -0.34 -20.24
C ASN A 353 31.97 -1.36 -19.78
N ASN A 354 31.99 -1.78 -18.52
CA ASN A 354 30.98 -2.72 -18.03
C ASN A 354 29.92 -2.00 -17.19
N SER A 355 28.72 -1.84 -17.75
CA SER A 355 27.59 -1.19 -17.05
C SER A 355 27.17 -1.91 -15.75
N LYS A 356 27.58 -3.17 -15.55
CA LYS A 356 27.25 -3.97 -14.36
C LYS A 356 28.33 -3.96 -13.29
N LYS A 357 29.52 -3.47 -13.61
CA LYS A 357 30.64 -3.36 -12.68
C LYS A 357 31.32 -2.02 -12.86
N ILE A 358 31.40 -1.23 -11.79
CA ILE A 358 32.03 0.10 -11.81
C ILE A 358 32.98 0.26 -10.64
N TYR A 359 33.86 1.21 -10.77
CA TYR A 359 34.78 1.64 -9.73
C TYR A 359 34.55 3.12 -9.43
N ILE A 360 34.44 3.47 -8.15
CA ILE A 360 34.25 4.86 -7.72
C ILE A 360 35.39 5.28 -6.78
N SER A 361 35.66 6.59 -6.74
CA SER A 361 36.71 7.21 -5.96
C SER A 361 36.56 6.95 -4.46
N GLU A 362 37.69 6.81 -3.75
CA GLU A 362 37.73 6.64 -2.29
C GLU A 362 37.09 7.79 -1.51
N LYS A 363 36.90 8.98 -2.11
CA LYS A 363 36.21 10.12 -1.49
C LYS A 363 34.79 9.81 -1.02
N TYR A 364 34.18 8.76 -1.56
CA TYR A 364 32.83 8.33 -1.17
C TYR A 364 32.82 7.42 0.08
N LEU A 365 33.97 7.00 0.60
CA LEU A 365 34.04 6.23 1.85
C LEU A 365 33.61 7.05 3.09
N SER A 366 33.74 8.36 3.04
CA SER A 366 33.35 9.28 4.12
C SER A 366 31.93 9.82 3.98
N GLN A 367 31.16 9.36 3.00
CA GLN A 367 29.81 9.84 2.71
C GLN A 367 28.76 8.80 2.98
N ASN A 368 27.55 9.23 3.35
CA ASN A 368 26.40 8.34 3.44
C ASN A 368 25.96 7.90 2.05
N LEU A 369 25.97 6.61 1.81
CA LEU A 369 25.67 6.02 0.52
C LEU A 369 24.33 5.30 0.55
N PHE A 370 23.55 5.42 -0.52
CA PHE A 370 22.21 4.85 -0.61
C PHE A 370 21.97 4.11 -1.91
N VAL A 371 21.23 3.01 -1.83
CA VAL A 371 20.52 2.44 -2.97
C VAL A 371 19.05 2.82 -2.84
N ARG A 372 18.55 3.59 -3.79
CA ARG A 372 17.18 4.12 -3.72
C ARG A 372 16.43 4.09 -5.04
N SER A 373 15.14 4.18 -4.96
CA SER A 373 14.29 4.46 -6.11
C SER A 373 14.60 5.84 -6.69
N ARG A 374 14.43 5.99 -7.99
CA ARG A 374 14.58 7.26 -8.69
C ARG A 374 13.60 8.30 -8.16
N LYS A 375 14.09 9.51 -7.91
CA LYS A 375 13.30 10.70 -7.58
C LYS A 375 13.06 11.54 -8.85
N GLU A 376 11.99 12.32 -8.83
CA GLU A 376 11.81 13.34 -9.86
C GLU A 376 12.88 14.42 -9.71
N GLY A 377 13.49 14.82 -10.83
CA GLY A 377 14.59 15.78 -10.81
C GLY A 377 15.99 15.18 -10.71
N ASP A 378 16.16 13.87 -10.48
CA ASP A 378 17.50 13.24 -10.47
C ASP A 378 18.29 13.55 -11.73
N LYS A 379 19.54 13.98 -11.52
CA LYS A 379 20.50 14.34 -12.58
C LYS A 379 21.80 13.58 -12.38
N ILE A 380 22.51 13.31 -13.49
CA ILE A 380 23.82 12.64 -13.51
C ILE A 380 24.76 13.41 -14.46
N PHE A 381 26.05 13.45 -14.16
CA PHE A 381 27.06 14.00 -15.05
C PHE A 381 27.48 12.98 -16.12
N GLN A 382 27.55 13.40 -17.40
CA GLN A 382 27.97 12.58 -18.54
C GLN A 382 29.35 13.01 -19.05
N ILE A 383 30.04 12.10 -19.73
CA ILE A 383 31.42 12.33 -20.24
C ILE A 383 31.47 13.47 -21.28
N ASP A 384 30.47 13.48 -22.18
CA ASP A 384 30.45 14.37 -23.33
C ASP A 384 29.88 15.75 -23.03
N ASP A 385 29.16 15.88 -21.92
CA ASP A 385 28.54 17.10 -21.42
C ASP A 385 29.06 17.40 -20.03
N LYS A 386 29.82 18.45 -19.87
CA LYS A 386 30.13 19.00 -18.52
C LYS A 386 28.86 19.41 -17.75
N THR A 387 27.69 19.17 -18.33
CA THR A 387 26.36 19.52 -17.81
C THR A 387 25.65 18.32 -17.20
N LYS A 388 24.81 18.60 -16.18
CA LYS A 388 23.96 17.59 -15.53
C LYS A 388 22.79 17.22 -16.44
N THR A 389 22.71 15.96 -16.83
CA THR A 389 21.57 15.43 -17.59
C THR A 389 20.54 14.76 -16.68
N ARG A 390 19.24 15.01 -16.93
CA ARG A 390 18.16 14.35 -16.17
C ARG A 390 18.17 12.84 -16.42
N VAL A 391 18.13 12.04 -15.36
CA VAL A 391 18.05 10.57 -15.42
C VAL A 391 16.88 10.10 -16.29
N LYS A 392 15.75 10.83 -16.29
CA LYS A 392 14.60 10.56 -17.16
C LYS A 392 14.97 10.55 -18.66
N LYS A 393 15.82 11.48 -19.11
CA LYS A 393 16.27 11.58 -20.51
C LYS A 393 17.16 10.39 -20.91
N ILE A 394 18.03 9.94 -20.00
CA ILE A 394 18.89 8.76 -20.24
C ILE A 394 18.02 7.49 -20.38
N LEU A 395 17.03 7.36 -19.50
CA LEU A 395 16.13 6.22 -19.49
C LEU A 395 15.15 6.20 -20.67
N SER A 396 14.82 7.35 -21.31
CA SER A 396 13.96 7.39 -22.49
C SER A 396 14.52 6.58 -23.65
N ASN A 397 15.83 6.53 -23.79
CA ASN A 397 16.53 5.83 -24.85
C ASN A 397 16.75 4.32 -24.56
N HIS A 398 16.38 3.83 -23.38
CA HIS A 398 16.53 2.43 -23.02
C HIS A 398 15.41 1.57 -23.63
N LYS A 399 15.73 0.46 -24.30
CA LYS A 399 14.78 -0.33 -25.11
C LYS A 399 13.68 -1.03 -24.29
N ASN A 400 13.90 -1.34 -23.01
CA ASN A 400 12.96 -2.15 -22.19
C ASN A 400 12.10 -1.29 -21.25
N LYS A 401 10.81 -1.14 -21.55
CA LYS A 401 9.86 -0.29 -20.80
C LYS A 401 9.62 -0.76 -19.35
N LYS A 402 9.59 -2.10 -19.10
CA LYS A 402 9.41 -2.66 -17.74
C LYS A 402 10.62 -2.43 -16.84
N GLU A 403 11.82 -2.40 -17.42
CA GLU A 403 13.05 -2.12 -16.68
C GLU A 403 13.17 -0.65 -16.29
N LYS A 404 12.68 0.28 -17.14
CA LYS A 404 12.70 1.74 -16.86
C LYS A 404 11.98 2.11 -15.57
N GLU A 405 10.94 1.35 -15.21
CA GLU A 405 10.08 1.67 -14.08
C GLU A 405 10.66 1.24 -12.72
N ASN A 406 11.56 0.24 -12.71
CA ASN A 406 12.13 -0.38 -11.51
C ASN A 406 13.63 -0.15 -11.36
N ILE A 407 14.17 0.87 -12.06
CA ILE A 407 15.59 1.19 -11.98
C ILE A 407 15.90 1.81 -10.63
N LEU A 408 16.93 1.27 -10.00
CA LEU A 408 17.49 1.79 -8.77
C LEU A 408 18.71 2.67 -9.06
N ILE A 409 18.97 3.57 -8.13
CA ILE A 409 20.06 4.53 -8.19
C ILE A 409 20.94 4.33 -6.97
N PHE A 410 22.25 4.25 -7.19
CA PHE A 410 23.25 4.39 -6.15
C PHE A 410 23.64 5.86 -6.04
N SER A 411 23.53 6.45 -4.86
CA SER A 411 23.68 7.89 -4.67
C SER A 411 24.22 8.22 -3.28
N THR A 412 24.73 9.43 -3.12
CA THR A 412 24.78 10.11 -1.82
C THR A 412 23.47 10.83 -1.54
N GLU A 413 23.40 11.64 -0.50
CA GLU A 413 22.26 12.52 -0.23
C GLU A 413 22.05 13.55 -1.34
N SER A 414 23.13 14.05 -1.93
CA SER A 414 23.14 15.20 -2.85
C SER A 414 23.33 14.85 -4.32
N GLU A 415 23.94 13.69 -4.64
CA GLU A 415 24.27 13.36 -6.03
C GLU A 415 24.03 11.89 -6.40
N VAL A 416 23.73 11.67 -7.68
CA VAL A 416 23.60 10.35 -8.29
C VAL A 416 24.98 9.89 -8.74
N ILE A 417 25.43 8.75 -8.21
CA ILE A 417 26.71 8.12 -8.52
C ILE A 417 26.57 7.13 -9.69
N TRP A 418 25.52 6.30 -9.64
CA TRP A 418 25.32 5.25 -10.63
C TRP A 418 23.83 4.96 -10.84
N ILE A 419 23.38 4.96 -12.09
CA ILE A 419 22.13 4.34 -12.50
C ILE A 419 22.41 2.86 -12.66
N LEU A 420 21.95 2.03 -11.72
CA LEU A 420 22.40 0.64 -11.58
C LEU A 420 22.26 -0.16 -12.90
N GLY A 421 23.39 -0.64 -13.38
CA GLY A 421 23.46 -1.44 -14.59
C GLY A 421 23.33 -0.65 -15.90
N ILE A 422 23.30 0.69 -15.85
CA ILE A 422 23.12 1.53 -17.04
C ILE A 422 24.28 2.50 -17.23
N ARG A 423 24.50 3.43 -16.27
CA ARG A 423 25.49 4.48 -16.44
C ARG A 423 26.02 5.01 -15.11
N GLN A 424 27.34 5.19 -15.05
CA GLN A 424 28.05 5.81 -13.96
C GLN A 424 28.17 7.33 -14.18
N SER A 425 28.14 8.12 -13.12
CA SER A 425 28.41 9.55 -13.13
C SER A 425 29.91 9.81 -13.29
N VAL A 426 30.28 10.75 -14.13
CA VAL A 426 31.69 11.14 -14.35
C VAL A 426 32.36 11.61 -13.06
N ASN A 427 31.62 12.36 -12.22
CA ASN A 427 32.11 12.86 -10.93
C ASN A 427 32.51 11.74 -9.97
N SER A 428 32.04 10.51 -10.21
CA SER A 428 32.35 9.38 -9.36
C SER A 428 33.54 8.56 -9.84
N TYR A 429 34.17 8.93 -10.96
CA TYR A 429 35.31 8.22 -11.47
C TYR A 429 36.49 8.28 -10.50
N VAL A 430 37.30 7.24 -10.57
CA VAL A 430 38.51 7.11 -9.78
C VAL A 430 39.54 8.14 -10.22
N ASN A 431 40.13 8.84 -9.27
CA ASN A 431 41.19 9.79 -9.51
C ASN A 431 42.57 9.10 -9.54
N LYS A 432 43.54 9.68 -10.25
CA LYS A 432 44.90 9.11 -10.30
C LYS A 432 45.57 9.02 -8.92
N ASN A 433 45.14 9.85 -7.98
CA ASN A 433 45.71 9.94 -6.63
C ASN A 433 44.99 9.01 -5.60
N ASP A 434 43.88 8.34 -5.98
CA ASP A 434 43.19 7.46 -5.09
C ASP A 434 44.07 6.20 -4.83
N LYS A 435 44.36 5.93 -3.57
CA LYS A 435 45.12 4.72 -3.17
C LYS A 435 44.21 3.48 -3.13
N LYS A 436 42.96 3.71 -2.70
CA LYS A 436 41.89 2.69 -2.63
C LYS A 436 40.73 3.10 -3.51
N VAL A 437 39.97 2.14 -3.97
CA VAL A 437 38.77 2.38 -4.76
C VAL A 437 37.64 1.49 -4.26
N ILE A 438 36.43 1.94 -4.49
CA ILE A 438 35.24 1.15 -4.18
C ILE A 438 34.79 0.46 -5.46
N GLU A 439 34.82 -0.86 -5.46
CA GLU A 439 34.27 -1.70 -6.51
C GLU A 439 32.78 -1.94 -6.23
N LEU A 440 31.91 -1.64 -7.18
CA LEU A 440 30.48 -1.90 -7.16
C LEU A 440 30.13 -2.90 -8.28
N SER A 441 29.55 -4.03 -7.93
CA SER A 441 29.16 -5.08 -8.88
C SER A 441 27.68 -5.42 -8.74
N LEU A 442 26.95 -5.40 -9.86
CA LEU A 442 25.54 -5.78 -9.95
C LEU A 442 25.43 -7.18 -10.55
N LEU A 443 25.06 -8.14 -9.73
CA LEU A 443 24.92 -9.55 -10.09
C LEU A 443 23.43 -9.89 -10.28
N LYS A 444 23.14 -10.93 -11.08
CA LYS A 444 21.82 -11.57 -11.10
C LYS A 444 21.85 -12.76 -10.16
N ASN A 445 20.80 -12.95 -9.37
CA ASN A 445 20.63 -14.21 -8.64
C ASN A 445 20.38 -15.30 -9.68
N SER A 446 21.31 -16.21 -9.82
CA SER A 446 21.12 -17.46 -10.57
C SER A 446 20.38 -18.41 -9.62
N ILE A 447 19.04 -18.42 -9.70
CA ILE A 447 18.19 -19.51 -9.20
C ILE A 447 17.67 -20.23 -10.42
#